data_7cf388859d28b30686d030bcf7fb0df1
#
_entry.id   7cf388859d28b30686d030bcf7fb0df1
#
_cell.length_a   1.000
_cell.length_b   1.000
_cell.length_c   1.000
_cell.angle_alpha   90.00
_cell.angle_beta   90.00
_cell.angle_gamma   90.00
#
_symmetry.space_group_name_H-M   'P 1'
#
loop_
_entity.id
_entity.type
_entity.pdbx_description
1 polymer ?
#
loop_
_entity_poly.entity_id
_entity_poly.type
_entity_poly.pdbx_seq_one_letter_code
_entity_poly.pdbx_strand_id
1 'polypeptide(L)'
;APWRPSDLEQRNGRIIRQGNMLYERDPEKFNVGIYYYATKQTYDSRMWQVIEQKAAAIEQFRKGDLLQRNIDDVQSEAANAADMKAAASGNPLILMQVKLASDLRKLEALHSQHQRSQHRLRDRLKWLSAAEGRLARAQADYAANCSLRDGNTCVFIEKGKTRIRLEWLKDGKLLTEKNSEQIQNILRDGVKDITREARAKPILGKYRGFEVAMLRSSQAPGGDGFRLALKGMGDQGFQPDNLIYGFDEKFSLSGMFQRLDNFFEKGLDLSFQTYQNNARQEIAEMDTVKAALGQEFPQKDELALVRENHSAVMRELKRMQDEPGYVSEWEPKTSLAEAPIPKSVPQLMRCG
;
A
#
# COMPACT_ATOMS: atom_id res chain seq x y z
N ALA A 1 -12.68 16.69 -36.14
CA ALA A 1 -11.80 17.10 -35.02
C ALA A 1 -10.71 16.07 -34.81
N PRO A 2 -9.50 16.46 -34.37
CA PRO A 2 -8.44 15.49 -33.99
C PRO A 2 -8.83 14.77 -32.70
N TRP A 3 -8.19 13.60 -32.43
CA TRP A 3 -8.46 12.81 -31.24
C TRP A 3 -7.55 13.16 -30.04
N ARG A 4 -6.43 13.84 -30.29
CA ARG A 4 -5.41 14.16 -29.29
C ARG A 4 -5.08 15.65 -29.31
N PRO A 5 -4.87 16.27 -28.14
CA PRO A 5 -4.39 17.65 -28.06
C PRO A 5 -3.08 17.88 -28.81
N SER A 6 -2.15 16.90 -28.77
CA SER A 6 -0.87 16.96 -29.49
C SER A 6 -1.03 17.07 -31.02
N ASP A 7 -2.03 16.43 -31.59
CA ASP A 7 -2.30 16.51 -33.04
C ASP A 7 -2.78 17.92 -33.43
N LEU A 8 -3.55 18.55 -32.50
CA LEU A 8 -4.01 19.93 -32.67
C LEU A 8 -2.82 20.90 -32.56
N GLU A 9 -1.97 20.73 -31.54
CA GLU A 9 -0.76 21.55 -31.35
C GLU A 9 0.20 21.43 -32.55
N GLN A 10 0.40 20.22 -33.08
CA GLN A 10 1.23 20.00 -34.27
C GLN A 10 0.64 20.68 -35.52
N ARG A 11 -0.66 20.62 -35.73
CA ARG A 11 -1.33 21.30 -36.85
C ARG A 11 -1.18 22.81 -36.72
N ASN A 12 -1.44 23.34 -35.52
CA ASN A 12 -1.31 24.77 -35.25
C ASN A 12 0.13 25.25 -35.43
N GLY A 13 1.09 24.48 -34.92
CA GLY A 13 2.52 24.77 -35.05
C GLY A 13 3.01 24.78 -36.50
N ARG A 14 2.37 24.03 -37.42
CA ARG A 14 2.66 24.11 -38.86
C ARG A 14 2.14 25.39 -39.49
N ILE A 15 1.04 25.95 -38.95
CA ILE A 15 0.44 27.20 -39.45
C ILE A 15 1.21 28.41 -38.88
N ILE A 16 1.62 28.35 -37.58
CA ILE A 16 2.28 29.45 -36.86
C ILE A 16 3.80 29.25 -36.90
N ARG A 17 4.35 28.75 -37.98
CA ARG A 17 5.77 28.41 -38.06
C ARG A 17 6.65 29.66 -38.15
N GLN A 18 7.83 29.65 -37.49
CA GLN A 18 8.86 30.65 -37.68
C GLN A 18 9.30 30.72 -39.14
N GLY A 19 9.63 31.91 -39.62
CA GLY A 19 10.02 32.15 -41.01
C GLY A 19 8.85 32.44 -41.95
N ASN A 20 7.73 32.91 -41.43
CA ASN A 20 6.63 33.43 -42.26
C ASN A 20 7.03 34.82 -42.81
N MET A 21 7.36 34.86 -44.08
CA MET A 21 7.84 36.09 -44.77
C MET A 21 6.87 37.26 -44.66
N LEU A 22 5.58 37.01 -44.55
CA LEU A 22 4.55 38.06 -44.39
C LEU A 22 4.59 38.67 -42.99
N TYR A 23 4.81 37.84 -41.95
CA TYR A 23 5.00 38.28 -40.58
C TYR A 23 6.32 39.05 -40.40
N GLU A 24 7.40 38.54 -40.99
CA GLU A 24 8.71 39.20 -40.90
C GLU A 24 8.71 40.59 -41.59
N ARG A 25 7.86 40.76 -42.60
CA ARG A 25 7.75 42.03 -43.33
C ARG A 25 6.99 43.12 -42.58
N ASP A 26 5.97 42.75 -41.81
CA ASP A 26 5.14 43.70 -41.05
C ASP A 26 4.47 42.99 -39.84
N PRO A 27 5.22 42.75 -38.74
CA PRO A 27 4.73 42.02 -37.56
C PRO A 27 3.52 42.66 -36.88
N GLU A 28 3.36 44.00 -36.99
CA GLU A 28 2.25 44.69 -36.33
C GLU A 28 0.94 44.58 -37.09
N LYS A 29 0.98 44.36 -38.39
CA LYS A 29 -0.23 44.28 -39.24
C LYS A 29 -0.61 42.85 -39.62
N PHE A 30 0.30 41.87 -39.43
CA PHE A 30 0.06 40.50 -39.85
C PHE A 30 -0.41 39.63 -38.69
N ASN A 31 -1.67 39.20 -38.78
CA ASN A 31 -2.25 38.25 -37.84
C ASN A 31 -2.62 36.93 -38.52
N VAL A 32 -2.25 35.80 -37.91
CA VAL A 32 -2.68 34.47 -38.37
C VAL A 32 -3.89 34.05 -37.54
N GLY A 33 -5.05 33.98 -38.19
CA GLY A 33 -6.26 33.47 -37.57
C GLY A 33 -6.42 31.96 -37.83
N ILE A 34 -6.57 31.21 -36.75
CA ILE A 34 -6.89 29.78 -36.81
C ILE A 34 -8.35 29.61 -36.42
N TYR A 35 -9.17 29.12 -37.34
CA TYR A 35 -10.60 28.95 -37.15
C TYR A 35 -10.93 27.47 -37.02
N TYR A 36 -11.68 27.13 -35.98
CA TYR A 36 -12.17 25.78 -35.71
C TYR A 36 -13.68 25.75 -35.97
N TYR A 37 -14.12 24.78 -36.74
CA TYR A 37 -15.54 24.59 -37.05
C TYR A 37 -16.08 23.37 -36.31
N ALA A 38 -17.22 23.53 -35.66
CA ALA A 38 -17.98 22.46 -35.06
C ALA A 38 -19.48 22.65 -35.33
N THR A 39 -20.14 21.60 -35.75
CA THR A 39 -21.59 21.61 -35.94
C THR A 39 -22.26 21.34 -34.59
N LYS A 40 -23.25 22.17 -34.23
CA LYS A 40 -24.01 21.99 -32.98
C LYS A 40 -24.75 20.64 -32.99
N GLN A 41 -24.87 20.01 -31.83
CA GLN A 41 -25.57 18.73 -31.64
C GLN A 41 -25.03 17.58 -32.50
N THR A 42 -23.75 17.61 -32.84
CA THR A 42 -23.07 16.57 -33.59
C THR A 42 -21.89 15.98 -32.84
N TYR A 43 -21.41 14.88 -33.36
CA TYR A 43 -20.21 14.18 -32.91
C TYR A 43 -18.98 15.12 -32.83
N ASP A 44 -18.82 16.05 -33.73
CA ASP A 44 -17.72 17.00 -33.76
C ASP A 44 -17.68 17.92 -32.54
N SER A 45 -18.82 18.43 -32.10
CA SER A 45 -18.88 19.34 -30.94
C SER A 45 -18.41 18.61 -29.67
N ARG A 46 -18.76 17.33 -29.54
CA ARG A 46 -18.33 16.51 -28.40
C ARG A 46 -16.83 16.19 -28.45
N MET A 47 -16.29 15.93 -29.65
CA MET A 47 -14.84 15.72 -29.81
C MET A 47 -14.02 16.94 -29.37
N TRP A 48 -14.46 18.15 -29.69
CA TRP A 48 -13.80 19.37 -29.23
C TRP A 48 -13.83 19.50 -27.71
N GLN A 49 -14.93 19.20 -27.05
CA GLN A 49 -15.01 19.18 -25.57
C GLN A 49 -14.04 18.18 -24.94
N VAL A 50 -13.94 16.97 -25.51
CA VAL A 50 -12.99 15.95 -25.02
C VAL A 50 -11.53 16.39 -25.18
N ILE A 51 -11.20 17.06 -26.29
CA ILE A 51 -9.84 17.60 -26.50
C ILE A 51 -9.54 18.70 -25.51
N GLU A 52 -10.49 19.59 -25.25
CA GLU A 52 -10.35 20.68 -24.28
C GLU A 52 -10.13 20.15 -22.87
N GLN A 53 -10.90 19.14 -22.42
CA GLN A 53 -10.70 18.47 -21.14
C GLN A 53 -9.33 17.79 -21.04
N LYS A 54 -8.88 17.09 -22.09
CA LYS A 54 -7.55 16.47 -22.15
C LYS A 54 -6.44 17.52 -22.11
N ALA A 55 -6.59 18.64 -22.81
CA ALA A 55 -5.63 19.72 -22.82
C ALA A 55 -5.51 20.39 -21.43
N ALA A 56 -6.66 20.63 -20.77
CA ALA A 56 -6.70 21.19 -19.42
C ALA A 56 -6.00 20.27 -18.40
N ALA A 57 -6.23 18.95 -18.45
CA ALA A 57 -5.57 17.98 -17.57
C ALA A 57 -4.04 17.94 -17.80
N ILE A 58 -3.60 18.00 -19.07
CA ILE A 58 -2.16 18.06 -19.40
C ILE A 58 -1.54 19.37 -18.90
N GLU A 59 -2.25 20.47 -18.99
CA GLU A 59 -1.77 21.78 -18.53
C GLU A 59 -1.68 21.85 -17.00
N GLN A 60 -2.64 21.27 -16.26
CA GLN A 60 -2.57 21.10 -14.81
C GLN A 60 -1.31 20.32 -14.41
N PHE A 61 -1.04 19.22 -15.12
CA PHE A 61 0.16 18.43 -14.88
C PHE A 61 1.45 19.19 -15.18
N ARG A 62 1.48 19.98 -16.26
CA ARG A 62 2.65 20.81 -16.64
C ARG A 62 2.92 21.95 -15.67
N LYS A 63 1.87 22.58 -15.13
CA LYS A 63 1.99 23.67 -14.15
C LYS A 63 2.47 23.19 -12.78
N GLY A 64 2.42 21.87 -12.51
CA GLY A 64 2.90 21.28 -11.27
C GLY A 64 2.17 21.79 -10.03
N ASP A 65 0.87 22.08 -10.15
CA ASP A 65 0.07 22.56 -9.04
C ASP A 65 -0.11 21.45 -7.99
N LEU A 66 0.88 21.34 -7.11
CA LEU A 66 0.98 20.33 -6.05
C LEU A 66 -0.12 20.45 -4.98
N LEU A 67 -0.93 21.49 -5.03
CA LEU A 67 -2.04 21.72 -4.11
C LEU A 67 -3.30 20.96 -4.51
N GLN A 68 -3.45 20.61 -5.77
CA GLN A 68 -4.55 19.76 -6.22
C GLN A 68 -4.13 18.28 -6.22
N ARG A 69 -4.62 17.53 -5.25
CA ARG A 69 -4.38 16.07 -5.12
C ARG A 69 -5.09 15.21 -6.17
N ASN A 70 -6.04 15.78 -6.88
CA ASN A 70 -6.82 15.07 -7.90
C ASN A 70 -6.66 15.76 -9.25
N ILE A 71 -6.09 15.05 -10.21
CA ILE A 71 -6.21 15.38 -11.63
C ILE A 71 -7.55 14.79 -12.06
N ASP A 72 -8.41 15.59 -12.68
CA ASP A 72 -9.66 15.09 -13.23
C ASP A 72 -9.37 13.95 -14.21
N ASP A 73 -9.88 12.76 -13.87
CA ASP A 73 -9.64 11.56 -14.65
C ASP A 73 -10.18 11.76 -16.06
N VAL A 74 -9.29 11.73 -17.03
CA VAL A 74 -9.66 11.78 -18.44
C VAL A 74 -10.39 10.48 -18.75
N GLN A 75 -11.70 10.58 -18.90
CA GLN A 75 -12.61 9.46 -19.13
C GLN A 75 -12.02 8.45 -20.13
N SER A 76 -12.18 7.16 -19.84
CA SER A 76 -11.74 6.09 -20.71
C SER A 76 -12.35 6.23 -22.11
N GLU A 77 -11.67 5.72 -23.15
CA GLU A 77 -12.17 5.78 -24.54
C GLU A 77 -13.59 5.20 -24.69
N ALA A 78 -13.93 4.19 -23.89
CA ALA A 78 -15.28 3.61 -23.87
C ALA A 78 -16.34 4.57 -23.32
N ALA A 79 -16.04 5.35 -22.28
CA ALA A 79 -16.93 6.37 -21.73
C ALA A 79 -17.13 7.51 -22.74
N ASN A 80 -16.04 7.94 -23.39
CA ASN A 80 -16.09 8.94 -24.44
C ASN A 80 -16.97 8.49 -25.63
N ALA A 81 -16.91 7.22 -26.04
CA ALA A 81 -17.74 6.67 -27.10
C ALA A 81 -19.24 6.65 -26.73
N ALA A 82 -19.57 6.33 -25.49
CA ALA A 82 -20.94 6.38 -24.97
C ALA A 82 -21.48 7.81 -24.94
N ASP A 83 -20.69 8.77 -24.44
CA ASP A 83 -20.99 10.19 -24.45
C ASP A 83 -21.22 10.75 -25.87
N MET A 84 -20.40 10.30 -26.82
CA MET A 84 -20.54 10.72 -28.24
C MET A 84 -21.82 10.20 -28.85
N LYS A 85 -22.20 8.94 -28.62
CA LYS A 85 -23.48 8.39 -29.10
C LYS A 85 -24.67 9.11 -28.48
N ALA A 86 -24.60 9.43 -27.18
CA ALA A 86 -25.62 10.17 -26.47
C ALA A 86 -25.77 11.58 -27.04
N ALA A 87 -24.67 12.30 -27.31
CA ALA A 87 -24.69 13.62 -27.94
C ALA A 87 -25.26 13.59 -29.37
N ALA A 88 -24.96 12.54 -30.15
CA ALA A 88 -25.47 12.36 -31.50
C ALA A 88 -26.98 12.05 -31.52
N SER A 89 -27.54 11.45 -30.46
CA SER A 89 -28.97 11.14 -30.37
C SER A 89 -29.86 12.39 -30.21
N GLY A 90 -29.29 13.52 -29.81
CA GLY A 90 -30.01 14.75 -29.50
C GLY A 90 -30.93 14.70 -28.28
N ASN A 91 -30.99 13.58 -27.58
CA ASN A 91 -31.83 13.41 -26.39
C ASN A 91 -31.02 13.76 -25.12
N PRO A 92 -31.39 14.82 -24.37
CA PRO A 92 -30.68 15.27 -23.18
C PRO A 92 -30.67 14.22 -22.03
N LEU A 93 -31.72 13.38 -21.95
CA LEU A 93 -31.79 12.33 -20.92
C LEU A 93 -30.75 11.22 -21.13
N ILE A 94 -30.37 10.90 -22.37
CA ILE A 94 -29.33 9.94 -22.68
C ILE A 94 -27.97 10.47 -22.22
N LEU A 95 -27.69 11.76 -22.45
CA LEU A 95 -26.50 12.43 -21.96
C LEU A 95 -26.44 12.40 -20.42
N MET A 96 -27.55 12.72 -19.78
CA MET A 96 -27.68 12.71 -18.32
C MET A 96 -27.45 11.30 -17.76
N GLN A 97 -28.03 10.28 -18.37
CA GLN A 97 -27.87 8.88 -17.97
C GLN A 97 -26.41 8.43 -18.04
N VAL A 98 -25.69 8.78 -19.13
CA VAL A 98 -24.27 8.41 -19.27
C VAL A 98 -23.41 9.11 -18.22
N LYS A 99 -23.67 10.40 -17.93
CA LYS A 99 -22.98 11.14 -16.88
C LYS A 99 -23.24 10.53 -15.52
N LEU A 100 -24.50 10.31 -15.15
CA LEU A 100 -24.88 9.70 -13.87
C LEU A 100 -24.31 8.28 -13.71
N ALA A 101 -24.26 7.48 -14.78
CA ALA A 101 -23.65 6.16 -14.77
C ALA A 101 -22.14 6.22 -14.53
N SER A 102 -21.45 7.23 -15.08
CA SER A 102 -20.02 7.45 -14.82
C SER A 102 -19.78 7.85 -13.38
N ASP A 103 -20.52 8.82 -12.86
CA ASP A 103 -20.41 9.32 -11.50
C ASP A 103 -20.74 8.22 -10.49
N LEU A 104 -21.78 7.42 -10.76
CA LEU A 104 -22.15 6.27 -9.93
C LEU A 104 -21.01 5.25 -9.83
N ARG A 105 -20.37 4.89 -10.95
CA ARG A 105 -19.23 3.96 -10.95
C ARG A 105 -18.06 4.49 -10.13
N LYS A 106 -17.75 5.80 -10.24
CA LYS A 106 -16.68 6.44 -9.44
C LYS A 106 -16.99 6.35 -7.94
N LEU A 107 -18.19 6.74 -7.55
CA LEU A 107 -18.62 6.72 -6.15
C LEU A 107 -18.71 5.30 -5.58
N GLU A 108 -19.16 4.32 -6.36
CA GLU A 108 -19.18 2.91 -5.97
C GLU A 108 -17.76 2.33 -5.80
N ALA A 109 -16.83 2.73 -6.67
CA ALA A 109 -15.42 2.35 -6.52
C ALA A 109 -14.81 2.95 -5.24
N LEU A 110 -15.05 4.23 -4.95
CA LEU A 110 -14.61 4.89 -3.72
C LEU A 110 -15.25 4.26 -2.47
N HIS A 111 -16.54 3.94 -2.52
CA HIS A 111 -17.24 3.25 -1.44
C HIS A 111 -16.66 1.85 -1.19
N SER A 112 -16.40 1.09 -2.24
CA SER A 112 -15.74 -0.22 -2.13
C SER A 112 -14.32 -0.11 -1.56
N GLN A 113 -13.56 0.90 -1.96
CA GLN A 113 -12.24 1.18 -1.39
C GLN A 113 -12.32 1.55 0.09
N HIS A 114 -13.30 2.39 0.48
CA HIS A 114 -13.55 2.72 1.88
C HIS A 114 -13.88 1.48 2.70
N GLN A 115 -14.77 0.61 2.23
CA GLN A 115 -15.10 -0.65 2.91
C GLN A 115 -13.89 -1.56 3.09
N ARG A 116 -13.03 -1.70 2.06
CA ARG A 116 -11.76 -2.44 2.17
C ARG A 116 -10.81 -1.81 3.18
N SER A 117 -10.75 -0.47 3.23
CA SER A 117 -9.96 0.25 4.23
C SER A 117 -10.47 -0.03 5.65
N GLN A 118 -11.79 0.05 5.88
CA GLN A 118 -12.39 -0.27 7.18
C GLN A 118 -12.13 -1.73 7.61
N HIS A 119 -12.13 -2.66 6.65
CA HIS A 119 -11.78 -4.05 6.94
C HIS A 119 -10.32 -4.21 7.37
N ARG A 120 -9.38 -3.57 6.64
CA ARG A 120 -7.96 -3.55 7.03
C ARG A 120 -7.74 -2.92 8.40
N LEU A 121 -8.45 -1.84 8.73
CA LEU A 121 -8.38 -1.21 10.06
C LEU A 121 -8.86 -2.15 11.17
N ARG A 122 -9.90 -2.96 10.94
CA ARG A 122 -10.36 -3.99 11.90
C ARG A 122 -9.29 -5.05 12.13
N ASP A 123 -8.70 -5.57 11.06
CA ASP A 123 -7.63 -6.57 11.17
C ASP A 123 -6.41 -5.99 11.87
N ARG A 124 -6.04 -4.74 11.54
CA ARG A 124 -4.96 -4.02 12.22
C ARG A 124 -5.25 -3.82 13.69
N LEU A 125 -6.45 -3.39 14.06
CA LEU A 125 -6.85 -3.22 15.46
C LEU A 125 -6.79 -4.55 16.23
N LYS A 126 -7.27 -5.66 15.63
CA LYS A 126 -7.17 -6.98 16.23
C LYS A 126 -5.74 -7.38 16.52
N TRP A 127 -4.83 -7.08 15.59
CA TRP A 127 -3.40 -7.33 15.78
C TRP A 127 -2.79 -6.41 16.84
N LEU A 128 -3.11 -5.12 16.83
CA LEU A 128 -2.65 -4.12 17.82
C LEU A 128 -3.15 -4.44 19.23
N SER A 129 -4.37 -4.92 19.39
CA SER A 129 -4.93 -5.28 20.71
C SER A 129 -4.14 -6.38 21.44
N ALA A 130 -3.38 -7.18 20.70
CA ALA A 130 -2.48 -8.18 21.29
C ALA A 130 -1.07 -7.64 21.61
N ALA A 131 -0.77 -6.36 21.30
CA ALA A 131 0.58 -5.80 21.45
C ALA A 131 1.08 -5.79 22.90
N GLU A 132 0.21 -5.43 23.84
CA GLU A 132 0.57 -5.44 25.28
C GLU A 132 0.91 -6.85 25.77
N GLY A 133 0.11 -7.86 25.37
CA GLY A 133 0.37 -9.25 25.72
C GLY A 133 1.65 -9.80 25.05
N ARG A 134 1.98 -9.34 23.84
CA ARG A 134 3.25 -9.67 23.19
C ARG A 134 4.41 -9.01 23.92
N LEU A 135 4.28 -7.74 24.31
CA LEU A 135 5.30 -7.03 25.06
C LEU A 135 5.57 -7.68 26.43
N ALA A 136 4.52 -8.04 27.16
CA ALA A 136 4.66 -8.73 28.45
C ALA A 136 5.39 -10.07 28.32
N ARG A 137 5.08 -10.86 27.30
CA ARG A 137 5.80 -12.11 27.00
C ARG A 137 7.25 -11.85 26.63
N ALA A 138 7.53 -10.86 25.79
CA ALA A 138 8.89 -10.49 25.42
C ALA A 138 9.72 -10.04 26.64
N GLN A 139 9.11 -9.33 27.59
CA GLN A 139 9.75 -8.96 28.86
C GLN A 139 10.10 -10.17 29.69
N ALA A 140 9.20 -11.14 29.81
CA ALA A 140 9.43 -12.39 30.53
C ALA A 140 10.55 -13.22 29.87
N ASP A 141 10.51 -13.37 28.54
CA ASP A 141 11.54 -14.07 27.77
C ASP A 141 12.90 -13.38 27.92
N TYR A 142 12.94 -12.05 27.84
CA TYR A 142 14.17 -11.28 28.05
C TYR A 142 14.75 -11.48 29.44
N ALA A 143 13.91 -11.38 30.48
CA ALA A 143 14.36 -11.60 31.87
C ALA A 143 14.89 -13.02 32.10
N ALA A 144 14.21 -14.04 31.54
CA ALA A 144 14.66 -15.43 31.59
C ALA A 144 15.98 -15.61 30.84
N ASN A 145 16.13 -15.01 29.69
CA ASN A 145 17.37 -15.06 28.89
C ASN A 145 18.54 -14.40 29.62
N CYS A 146 18.33 -13.25 30.27
CA CYS A 146 19.35 -12.60 31.09
C CYS A 146 19.75 -13.48 32.27
N SER A 147 18.77 -14.04 32.98
CA SER A 147 19.03 -14.93 34.11
C SER A 147 19.84 -16.19 33.70
N LEU A 148 19.46 -16.80 32.58
CA LEU A 148 20.16 -17.97 32.03
C LEU A 148 21.59 -17.60 31.60
N ARG A 149 21.77 -16.49 30.90
CA ARG A 149 23.08 -15.96 30.52
C ARG A 149 23.99 -15.73 31.74
N ASP A 150 23.48 -15.00 32.72
CA ASP A 150 24.26 -14.56 33.88
C ASP A 150 24.62 -15.76 34.78
N GLY A 151 23.72 -16.73 34.96
CA GLY A 151 23.96 -17.95 35.68
C GLY A 151 24.98 -18.91 35.03
N ASN A 152 25.25 -18.74 33.73
CA ASN A 152 26.17 -19.59 32.96
C ASN A 152 27.36 -18.83 32.36
N THR A 153 27.68 -17.65 32.87
CA THR A 153 28.83 -16.86 32.41
C THR A 153 29.96 -16.94 33.43
N CYS A 154 31.06 -17.55 33.02
CA CYS A 154 32.29 -17.59 33.84
C CYS A 154 33.15 -16.38 33.50
N VAL A 155 33.28 -15.47 34.46
CA VAL A 155 34.11 -14.27 34.34
C VAL A 155 35.35 -14.43 35.21
N PHE A 156 36.53 -14.15 34.66
CA PHE A 156 37.79 -14.16 35.40
C PHE A 156 38.63 -12.93 35.08
N ILE A 157 39.53 -12.59 35.95
CA ILE A 157 40.44 -11.46 35.78
C ILE A 157 41.81 -11.98 35.36
N GLU A 158 42.25 -11.60 34.14
CA GLU A 158 43.58 -11.91 33.64
C GLU A 158 44.33 -10.60 33.34
N LYS A 159 45.51 -10.43 33.94
CA LYS A 159 46.33 -9.22 33.74
C LYS A 159 45.57 -7.91 33.98
N GLY A 160 44.69 -7.86 34.99
CA GLY A 160 43.88 -6.69 35.32
C GLY A 160 42.73 -6.39 34.37
N LYS A 161 42.42 -7.28 33.42
CA LYS A 161 41.29 -7.18 32.53
C LYS A 161 40.29 -8.28 32.78
N THR A 162 39.02 -7.92 32.84
CA THR A 162 37.93 -8.89 32.94
C THR A 162 37.82 -9.63 31.61
N ARG A 163 37.87 -10.94 31.68
CA ARG A 163 37.69 -11.84 30.53
C ARG A 163 36.60 -12.84 30.81
N ILE A 164 35.88 -13.23 29.78
CA ILE A 164 34.87 -14.29 29.81
C ILE A 164 35.54 -15.56 29.35
N ARG A 165 35.38 -16.63 30.15
CA ARG A 165 35.93 -17.93 29.81
C ARG A 165 35.07 -18.56 28.73
N LEU A 166 35.69 -19.01 27.65
CA LEU A 166 35.06 -19.78 26.63
C LEU A 166 34.73 -21.18 27.17
N GLU A 167 33.42 -21.44 27.32
CA GLU A 167 32.90 -22.71 27.80
C GLU A 167 31.85 -23.24 26.86
N TRP A 168 32.20 -24.27 26.09
CA TRP A 168 31.32 -24.93 25.16
C TRP A 168 30.97 -26.32 25.68
N LEU A 169 29.71 -26.54 26.02
CA LEU A 169 29.26 -27.83 26.54
C LEU A 169 28.67 -28.67 25.40
N LYS A 170 29.28 -29.85 25.17
CA LYS A 170 28.79 -30.84 24.21
C LYS A 170 28.80 -32.22 24.86
N ASP A 171 27.65 -32.88 24.86
CA ASP A 171 27.47 -34.25 25.40
C ASP A 171 28.02 -34.42 26.82
N GLY A 172 27.78 -33.43 27.70
CA GLY A 172 28.28 -33.42 29.08
C GLY A 172 29.76 -33.08 29.23
N LYS A 173 30.49 -32.86 28.15
CA LYS A 173 31.89 -32.46 28.12
C LYS A 173 32.04 -30.97 27.97
N LEU A 174 32.76 -30.33 28.86
CA LEU A 174 33.11 -28.92 28.76
C LEU A 174 34.35 -28.76 27.87
N LEU A 175 34.19 -28.07 26.74
CA LEU A 175 35.26 -27.72 25.80
C LEU A 175 35.66 -26.26 26.03
N THR A 176 36.97 -26.02 26.08
CA THR A 176 37.54 -24.68 26.28
C THR A 176 38.38 -24.28 25.05
N GLU A 177 39.04 -23.13 25.10
CA GLU A 177 39.99 -22.69 24.06
C GLU A 177 41.03 -23.73 23.67
N LYS A 178 41.45 -24.58 24.63
CA LYS A 178 42.39 -25.70 24.40
C LYS A 178 41.82 -26.80 23.50
N ASN A 179 40.49 -26.84 23.36
CA ASN A 179 39.80 -27.84 22.55
C ASN A 179 39.29 -27.24 21.23
N SER A 180 39.93 -26.19 20.71
CA SER A 180 39.51 -25.48 19.50
C SER A 180 39.32 -26.37 18.27
N GLU A 181 40.17 -27.40 18.11
CA GLU A 181 40.07 -28.38 17.02
C GLU A 181 38.81 -29.25 17.15
N GLN A 182 38.46 -29.67 18.37
CA GLN A 182 37.24 -30.45 18.60
C GLN A 182 35.98 -29.62 18.28
N ILE A 183 35.96 -28.34 18.68
CA ILE A 183 34.86 -27.43 18.37
C ILE A 183 34.76 -27.22 16.86
N GLN A 184 35.88 -27.06 16.13
CA GLN A 184 35.89 -26.97 14.68
C GLN A 184 35.31 -28.21 14.00
N ASN A 185 35.65 -29.40 14.52
CA ASN A 185 35.11 -30.65 14.00
C ASN A 185 33.58 -30.74 14.19
N ILE A 186 33.09 -30.36 15.38
CA ILE A 186 31.63 -30.27 15.64
C ILE A 186 30.93 -29.36 14.61
N LEU A 187 31.51 -28.21 14.31
CA LEU A 187 30.96 -27.26 13.31
C LEU A 187 30.99 -27.83 11.90
N ARG A 188 32.09 -28.48 11.50
CA ARG A 188 32.20 -29.14 10.18
C ARG A 188 31.18 -30.27 10.02
N ASP A 189 30.93 -31.04 11.07
CA ASP A 189 29.94 -32.11 11.05
C ASP A 189 28.52 -31.52 10.94
N GLY A 190 28.24 -30.45 11.67
CA GLY A 190 27.00 -29.70 11.50
C GLY A 190 26.78 -29.17 10.08
N VAL A 191 27.82 -28.66 9.41
CA VAL A 191 27.78 -28.25 8.00
C VAL A 191 27.46 -29.44 7.08
N LYS A 192 28.08 -30.62 7.32
CA LYS A 192 27.78 -31.83 6.55
C LYS A 192 26.30 -32.22 6.70
N ASP A 193 25.78 -32.17 7.92
CA ASP A 193 24.40 -32.53 8.22
C ASP A 193 23.40 -31.63 7.47
N ILE A 194 23.57 -30.31 7.54
CA ILE A 194 22.68 -29.38 6.84
C ILE A 194 22.85 -29.39 5.32
N THR A 195 24.02 -29.78 4.83
CA THR A 195 24.26 -29.96 3.37
C THR A 195 23.57 -31.21 2.88
N ARG A 196 23.61 -32.30 3.68
CA ARG A 196 22.97 -33.57 3.36
C ARG A 196 21.44 -33.48 3.43
N GLU A 197 20.95 -32.80 4.43
CA GLU A 197 19.52 -32.60 4.66
C GLU A 197 19.22 -31.13 4.99
N ALA A 198 18.61 -30.43 4.04
CA ALA A 198 18.36 -28.98 4.16
C ALA A 198 17.43 -28.60 5.35
N ARG A 199 16.64 -29.54 5.86
CA ARG A 199 15.76 -29.34 7.04
C ARG A 199 16.44 -29.74 8.35
N ALA A 200 17.62 -30.33 8.33
CA ALA A 200 18.37 -30.68 9.53
C ALA A 200 18.66 -29.42 10.35
N LYS A 201 18.56 -29.56 11.65
CA LYS A 201 18.86 -28.50 12.65
C LYS A 201 19.78 -29.07 13.74
N PRO A 202 21.03 -29.46 13.38
CA PRO A 202 21.94 -30.07 14.34
C PRO A 202 22.21 -29.10 15.50
N ILE A 203 22.19 -29.65 16.73
CA ILE A 203 22.59 -28.93 17.92
C ILE A 203 24.11 -29.15 18.09
N LEU A 204 24.85 -28.07 18.01
CA LEU A 204 26.30 -28.08 18.04
C LEU A 204 26.85 -28.18 19.46
N GLY A 205 26.12 -27.61 20.41
CA GLY A 205 26.51 -27.57 21.81
C GLY A 205 25.71 -26.51 22.57
N LYS A 206 26.17 -26.18 23.78
CA LYS A 206 25.61 -25.09 24.60
C LYS A 206 26.67 -24.03 24.86
N TYR A 207 26.27 -22.77 24.76
CA TYR A 207 27.09 -21.62 25.07
C TYR A 207 26.33 -20.65 25.97
N ARG A 208 26.88 -20.30 27.13
CA ARG A 208 26.21 -19.49 28.16
C ARG A 208 24.79 -19.98 28.52
N GLY A 209 24.60 -21.30 28.59
CA GLY A 209 23.32 -21.94 28.90
C GLY A 209 22.41 -22.17 27.68
N PHE A 210 22.63 -21.50 26.56
CA PHE A 210 21.79 -21.61 25.35
C PHE A 210 22.31 -22.71 24.43
N GLU A 211 21.38 -23.48 23.85
CA GLU A 211 21.71 -24.44 22.80
C GLU A 211 21.99 -23.68 21.48
N VAL A 212 23.16 -23.95 20.91
CA VAL A 212 23.53 -23.42 19.61
C VAL A 212 23.17 -24.43 18.51
N ALA A 213 22.23 -24.08 17.65
CA ALA A 213 21.84 -24.89 16.51
C ALA A 213 22.35 -24.27 15.20
N MET A 214 22.63 -25.12 14.21
CA MET A 214 22.99 -24.68 12.87
C MET A 214 21.77 -24.83 11.95
N LEU A 215 21.51 -23.81 11.14
CA LEU A 215 20.39 -23.74 10.20
C LEU A 215 20.91 -23.31 8.82
N ARG A 216 20.37 -23.89 7.76
CA ARG A 216 20.64 -23.39 6.40
C ARG A 216 20.09 -21.98 6.22
N SER A 217 20.81 -21.13 5.50
CA SER A 217 20.44 -19.73 5.30
C SER A 217 20.73 -19.30 3.86
N SER A 218 19.72 -18.75 3.19
CA SER A 218 19.86 -18.10 1.89
C SER A 218 20.36 -16.65 1.99
N GLN A 219 20.51 -16.13 3.21
CA GLN A 219 21.01 -14.78 3.48
C GLN A 219 22.53 -14.71 3.64
N ALA A 220 23.21 -15.85 3.47
CA ALA A 220 24.66 -15.91 3.55
C ALA A 220 25.33 -15.18 2.39
N PRO A 221 26.57 -14.66 2.57
CA PRO A 221 27.37 -14.16 1.48
C PRO A 221 27.49 -15.23 0.38
N GLY A 222 27.14 -14.87 -0.87
CA GLY A 222 27.09 -15.82 -1.98
C GLY A 222 25.74 -16.54 -2.17
N GLY A 223 24.72 -16.25 -1.32
CA GLY A 223 23.34 -16.72 -1.52
C GLY A 223 23.00 -18.09 -0.92
N ASP A 224 24.00 -18.86 -0.48
CA ASP A 224 23.80 -20.13 0.22
C ASP A 224 24.83 -20.31 1.33
N GLY A 225 24.38 -20.80 2.48
CA GLY A 225 25.26 -20.94 3.64
C GLY A 225 24.48 -21.40 4.88
N PHE A 226 24.99 -21.04 6.06
CA PHE A 226 24.37 -21.39 7.31
C PHE A 226 24.34 -20.21 8.29
N ARG A 227 23.43 -20.28 9.22
CA ARG A 227 23.37 -19.40 10.40
C ARG A 227 23.41 -20.21 11.68
N LEU A 228 24.01 -19.63 12.70
CA LEU A 228 23.90 -20.17 14.06
C LEU A 228 22.71 -19.49 14.73
N ALA A 229 21.86 -20.30 15.35
CA ALA A 229 20.68 -19.86 16.07
C ALA A 229 20.74 -20.33 17.51
N LEU A 230 20.30 -19.49 18.44
CA LEU A 230 20.21 -19.82 19.86
C LEU A 230 18.81 -20.37 20.13
N LYS A 231 18.73 -21.58 20.68
CA LYS A 231 17.47 -22.18 21.12
C LYS A 231 17.17 -21.82 22.57
N GLY A 232 15.87 -21.80 22.90
CA GLY A 232 15.43 -21.53 24.28
C GLY A 232 15.34 -20.05 24.62
N MET A 233 15.43 -19.17 23.64
CA MET A 233 15.31 -17.72 23.85
C MET A 233 13.86 -17.21 23.87
N GLY A 234 12.86 -18.09 23.99
CA GLY A 234 11.44 -17.76 23.98
C GLY A 234 10.87 -17.57 22.57
N ASP A 235 9.57 -17.38 22.52
CA ASP A 235 8.81 -17.29 21.26
C ASP A 235 9.11 -15.99 20.48
N GLN A 236 9.55 -14.93 21.16
CA GLN A 236 9.84 -13.63 20.57
C GLN A 236 11.21 -13.57 19.88
N GLY A 237 12.01 -14.63 20.02
CA GLY A 237 13.15 -14.93 19.16
C GLY A 237 14.22 -13.85 19.09
N PHE A 238 14.72 -13.37 20.23
CA PHE A 238 15.91 -12.51 20.25
C PHE A 238 17.11 -13.32 19.74
N GLN A 239 17.40 -13.18 18.45
CA GLN A 239 18.47 -13.95 17.79
C GLN A 239 19.59 -13.01 17.33
N PRO A 240 20.83 -13.46 17.35
CA PRO A 240 21.93 -12.71 16.76
C PRO A 240 21.83 -12.67 15.24
N ASP A 241 21.74 -11.47 14.67
CA ASP A 241 21.60 -11.27 13.21
C ASP A 241 22.91 -11.48 12.44
N ASN A 242 24.06 -11.48 13.13
CA ASN A 242 25.38 -11.48 12.52
C ASN A 242 26.11 -12.82 12.55
N LEU A 243 25.43 -13.90 12.90
CA LEU A 243 25.98 -15.26 12.92
C LEU A 243 25.61 -16.03 11.63
N ILE A 244 25.81 -15.39 10.48
CA ILE A 244 25.53 -15.94 9.15
C ILE A 244 26.86 -16.11 8.40
N TYR A 245 27.06 -17.26 7.79
CA TYR A 245 28.31 -17.66 7.15
C TYR A 245 28.02 -18.35 5.82
N GLY A 246 28.84 -18.06 4.79
CA GLY A 246 28.86 -18.83 3.56
C GLY A 246 29.53 -20.20 3.74
N PHE A 247 29.18 -21.19 2.91
CA PHE A 247 29.84 -22.50 2.97
C PHE A 247 31.31 -22.43 2.56
N ASP A 248 31.66 -21.49 1.70
CA ASP A 248 33.04 -21.28 1.22
C ASP A 248 33.84 -20.28 2.07
N GLU A 249 33.23 -19.72 3.09
CA GLU A 249 33.85 -18.71 3.95
C GLU A 249 34.86 -19.38 4.90
N LYS A 250 36.05 -18.77 5.07
CA LYS A 250 37.00 -19.19 6.09
C LYS A 250 36.43 -18.90 7.46
N PHE A 251 35.95 -19.94 8.11
CA PHE A 251 35.33 -19.86 9.41
C PHE A 251 36.37 -19.64 10.53
N SER A 252 36.25 -18.51 11.23
CA SER A 252 37.07 -18.18 12.40
C SER A 252 36.32 -18.48 13.71
N LEU A 253 36.79 -19.44 14.47
CA LEU A 253 36.24 -19.77 15.78
C LEU A 253 36.24 -18.57 16.73
N SER A 254 37.36 -17.85 16.82
CA SER A 254 37.46 -16.66 17.68
C SER A 254 36.49 -15.58 17.26
N GLY A 255 36.31 -15.37 15.96
CA GLY A 255 35.31 -14.42 15.42
C GLY A 255 33.87 -14.82 15.74
N MET A 256 33.54 -16.12 15.67
CA MET A 256 32.24 -16.64 16.07
C MET A 256 31.94 -16.36 17.55
N PHE A 257 32.87 -16.73 18.42
CA PHE A 257 32.67 -16.51 19.86
C PHE A 257 32.62 -15.04 20.23
N GLN A 258 33.41 -14.20 19.58
CA GLN A 258 33.35 -12.75 19.79
C GLN A 258 31.98 -12.18 19.38
N ARG A 259 31.41 -12.67 18.29
CA ARG A 259 30.05 -12.26 17.87
C ARG A 259 28.97 -12.74 18.81
N LEU A 260 29.09 -13.98 19.34
CA LEU A 260 28.20 -14.51 20.38
C LEU A 260 28.30 -13.68 21.67
N ASP A 261 29.52 -13.37 22.10
CA ASP A 261 29.74 -12.57 23.31
C ASP A 261 29.19 -11.15 23.14
N ASN A 262 29.45 -10.49 22.01
CA ASN A 262 28.91 -9.18 21.74
C ASN A 262 27.36 -9.19 21.73
N PHE A 263 26.76 -10.27 21.23
CA PHE A 263 25.31 -10.41 21.30
C PHE A 263 24.82 -10.54 22.75
N PHE A 264 25.43 -11.38 23.55
CA PHE A 264 25.02 -11.56 24.93
C PHE A 264 25.32 -10.35 25.83
N GLU A 265 26.35 -9.58 25.52
CA GLU A 265 26.73 -8.40 26.32
C GLU A 265 25.94 -7.14 25.94
N LYS A 266 25.58 -6.97 24.67
CA LYS A 266 24.95 -5.75 24.16
C LYS A 266 23.79 -6.02 23.22
N GLY A 267 23.91 -7.04 22.38
CA GLY A 267 22.94 -7.30 21.30
C GLY A 267 21.59 -7.74 21.84
N LEU A 268 21.53 -8.50 22.89
CA LEU A 268 20.31 -8.96 23.54
C LEU A 268 19.52 -7.77 24.11
N ASP A 269 20.20 -6.86 24.81
CA ASP A 269 19.60 -5.65 25.39
C ASP A 269 19.08 -4.72 24.28
N LEU A 270 19.90 -4.52 23.24
CA LEU A 270 19.53 -3.69 22.09
C LEU A 270 18.32 -4.26 21.34
N SER A 271 18.29 -5.57 21.12
CA SER A 271 17.18 -6.26 20.48
C SER A 271 15.90 -6.12 21.29
N PHE A 272 15.97 -6.25 22.61
CA PHE A 272 14.83 -6.05 23.50
C PHE A 272 14.36 -4.59 23.51
N GLN A 273 15.26 -3.61 23.60
CA GLN A 273 14.92 -2.19 23.55
C GLN A 273 14.22 -1.84 22.24
N THR A 274 14.73 -2.35 21.11
CA THR A 274 14.11 -2.15 19.79
C THR A 274 12.71 -2.74 19.76
N TYR A 275 12.53 -3.97 20.25
CA TYR A 275 11.22 -4.61 20.36
C TYR A 275 10.25 -3.80 21.24
N GLN A 276 10.74 -3.35 22.41
CA GLN A 276 9.94 -2.52 23.33
C GLN A 276 9.48 -1.20 22.70
N ASN A 277 10.38 -0.52 21.98
CA ASN A 277 10.05 0.72 21.29
C ASN A 277 8.99 0.51 20.18
N ASN A 278 9.15 -0.55 19.39
CA ASN A 278 8.18 -0.92 18.37
C ASN A 278 6.81 -1.26 18.99
N ALA A 279 6.79 -2.04 20.07
CA ALA A 279 5.55 -2.37 20.78
C ALA A 279 4.87 -1.13 21.37
N ARG A 280 5.63 -0.17 21.89
CA ARG A 280 5.07 1.12 22.37
C ARG A 280 4.46 1.93 21.23
N GLN A 281 5.09 1.96 20.07
CA GLN A 281 4.53 2.61 18.87
C GLN A 281 3.24 1.93 18.42
N GLU A 282 3.18 0.59 18.43
CA GLU A 282 1.96 -0.16 18.13
C GLU A 282 0.81 0.16 19.08
N ILE A 283 1.11 0.24 20.38
CA ILE A 283 0.11 0.61 21.40
C ILE A 283 -0.41 2.04 21.17
N ALA A 284 0.49 2.99 20.85
CA ALA A 284 0.10 4.36 20.55
C ALA A 284 -0.73 4.47 19.25
N GLU A 285 -0.43 3.64 18.23
CA GLU A 285 -1.19 3.59 16.98
C GLU A 285 -2.63 3.10 17.21
N MET A 286 -2.89 2.29 18.23
CA MET A 286 -4.18 1.68 18.48
C MET A 286 -5.31 2.73 18.62
N ASP A 287 -5.05 3.84 19.29
CA ASP A 287 -6.07 4.88 19.50
C ASP A 287 -6.38 5.62 18.18
N THR A 288 -5.38 5.85 17.34
CA THR A 288 -5.56 6.41 16.01
C THR A 288 -6.39 5.49 15.12
N VAL A 289 -6.10 4.19 15.15
CA VAL A 289 -6.86 3.19 14.38
C VAL A 289 -8.30 3.07 14.90
N LYS A 290 -8.53 3.12 16.23
CA LYS A 290 -9.88 3.13 16.83
C LYS A 290 -10.68 4.36 16.38
N ALA A 291 -10.07 5.54 16.34
CA ALA A 291 -10.71 6.76 15.91
C ALA A 291 -11.09 6.76 14.42
N ALA A 292 -10.28 6.10 13.58
CA ALA A 292 -10.55 5.96 12.15
C ALA A 292 -11.54 4.82 11.82
N LEU A 293 -11.68 3.85 12.73
CA LEU A 293 -12.59 2.73 12.55
C LEU A 293 -14.04 3.14 12.76
N GLY A 294 -14.91 2.70 11.87
CA GLY A 294 -16.35 2.96 11.95
C GLY A 294 -16.75 4.32 11.40
N GLN A 295 -15.83 5.10 10.86
CA GLN A 295 -16.19 6.33 10.16
C GLN A 295 -17.06 6.00 8.94
N GLU A 296 -18.15 6.74 8.79
CA GLU A 296 -19.02 6.60 7.64
C GLU A 296 -18.29 7.04 6.35
N PHE A 297 -18.76 6.50 5.23
CA PHE A 297 -18.24 6.92 3.93
C PHE A 297 -18.59 8.41 3.70
N PRO A 298 -17.59 9.29 3.47
CA PRO A 298 -17.82 10.74 3.40
C PRO A 298 -18.81 11.18 2.31
N GLN A 299 -18.88 10.42 1.22
CA GLN A 299 -19.74 10.70 0.07
C GLN A 299 -21.00 9.80 0.05
N LYS A 300 -21.46 9.35 1.21
CA LYS A 300 -22.62 8.44 1.34
C LYS A 300 -23.88 9.05 0.74
N ASP A 301 -24.15 10.30 1.07
CA ASP A 301 -25.36 11.02 0.62
C ASP A 301 -25.28 11.32 -0.89
N GLU A 302 -24.12 11.72 -1.38
CA GLU A 302 -23.87 11.91 -2.80
C GLU A 302 -24.07 10.60 -3.59
N LEU A 303 -23.54 9.50 -3.11
CA LEU A 303 -23.74 8.17 -3.71
C LEU A 303 -25.22 7.78 -3.75
N ALA A 304 -25.96 8.04 -2.68
CA ALA A 304 -27.39 7.77 -2.61
C ALA A 304 -28.15 8.62 -3.62
N LEU A 305 -27.85 9.93 -3.70
CA LEU A 305 -28.47 10.88 -4.63
C LEU A 305 -28.21 10.51 -6.10
N VAL A 306 -26.95 10.23 -6.45
CA VAL A 306 -26.58 9.83 -7.81
C VAL A 306 -27.25 8.51 -8.20
N ARG A 307 -27.34 7.54 -7.28
CA ARG A 307 -28.00 6.26 -7.49
C ARG A 307 -29.50 6.44 -7.75
N GLU A 308 -30.16 7.29 -6.98
CA GLU A 308 -31.58 7.61 -7.16
C GLU A 308 -31.83 8.30 -8.50
N ASN A 309 -31.06 9.32 -8.83
CA ASN A 309 -31.15 10.04 -10.11
C ASN A 309 -30.88 9.11 -11.30
N HIS A 310 -29.85 8.26 -11.23
CA HIS A 310 -29.57 7.27 -12.25
C HIS A 310 -30.74 6.29 -12.47
N SER A 311 -31.32 5.80 -11.36
CA SER A 311 -32.49 4.90 -11.43
C SER A 311 -33.74 5.60 -11.99
N ALA A 312 -33.92 6.87 -11.69
CA ALA A 312 -35.02 7.66 -12.19
C ALA A 312 -34.88 7.92 -13.70
N VAL A 313 -33.71 8.37 -14.18
CA VAL A 313 -33.48 8.61 -15.61
C VAL A 313 -33.63 7.33 -16.45
N MET A 314 -33.22 6.19 -15.89
CA MET A 314 -33.41 4.89 -16.57
C MET A 314 -34.90 4.53 -16.72
N ARG A 315 -35.73 4.84 -15.71
CA ARG A 315 -37.20 4.66 -15.80
C ARG A 315 -37.84 5.56 -16.85
N GLU A 316 -37.42 6.83 -16.89
CA GLU A 316 -37.90 7.79 -17.88
C GLU A 316 -37.55 7.40 -19.32
N LEU A 317 -36.29 6.97 -19.53
CA LEU A 317 -35.85 6.50 -20.85
C LEU A 317 -36.61 5.26 -21.30
N LYS A 318 -36.90 4.34 -20.38
CA LYS A 318 -37.72 3.16 -20.67
C LYS A 318 -39.15 3.56 -21.04
N ARG A 319 -39.74 4.49 -20.29
CA ARG A 319 -41.09 5.00 -20.57
C ARG A 319 -41.20 5.68 -21.92
N MET A 320 -40.17 6.46 -22.31
CA MET A 320 -40.09 7.06 -23.67
C MET A 320 -40.02 6.01 -24.78
N GLN A 321 -39.45 4.84 -24.49
CA GLN A 321 -39.37 3.72 -25.41
C GLN A 321 -40.69 2.96 -25.51
N ASP A 322 -41.41 2.79 -24.41
CA ASP A 322 -42.62 1.99 -24.31
C ASP A 322 -43.87 2.81 -24.72
N GLU A 323 -43.87 4.14 -24.58
CA GLU A 323 -45.00 5.05 -24.90
C GLU A 323 -44.62 6.02 -26.02
N PRO A 324 -44.99 5.74 -27.31
CA PRO A 324 -44.68 6.64 -28.42
C PRO A 324 -45.34 8.02 -28.25
N GLY A 325 -44.52 9.08 -28.27
CA GLY A 325 -45.00 10.46 -28.07
C GLY A 325 -44.88 10.99 -26.64
N TYR A 326 -44.42 10.18 -25.68
CA TYR A 326 -44.14 10.66 -24.35
C TYR A 326 -42.89 11.55 -24.35
N VAL A 327 -43.01 12.73 -23.78
CA VAL A 327 -41.91 13.67 -23.52
C VAL A 327 -41.71 13.77 -22.01
N SER A 328 -40.51 13.45 -21.55
CA SER A 328 -40.19 13.51 -20.14
C SER A 328 -39.90 14.93 -19.69
N GLU A 329 -40.52 15.36 -18.59
CA GLU A 329 -40.27 16.62 -17.87
C GLU A 329 -39.37 16.37 -16.64
N TRP A 330 -38.71 15.20 -16.55
CA TRP A 330 -37.90 14.83 -15.40
C TRP A 330 -36.62 15.66 -15.36
N GLU A 331 -36.32 16.16 -14.16
CA GLU A 331 -35.07 16.83 -13.82
C GLU A 331 -34.36 16.10 -12.65
N PRO A 332 -33.01 16.12 -12.61
CA PRO A 332 -32.26 15.49 -11.55
C PRO A 332 -32.49 16.21 -10.21
N LYS A 333 -32.66 15.43 -9.14
CA LYS A 333 -32.70 15.96 -7.78
C LYS A 333 -31.34 16.55 -7.43
N THR A 334 -31.34 17.69 -6.74
CA THR A 334 -30.13 18.38 -6.26
C THR A 334 -29.78 18.01 -4.80
N SER A 335 -30.77 17.52 -4.04
CA SER A 335 -30.58 17.04 -2.68
C SER A 335 -31.53 15.89 -2.34
N LEU A 336 -31.15 15.06 -1.34
CA LEU A 336 -32.03 13.98 -0.84
C LEU A 336 -33.23 14.51 -0.03
N ALA A 337 -33.21 15.76 0.40
CA ALA A 337 -34.25 16.36 1.23
C ALA A 337 -35.55 16.73 0.46
N GLU A 338 -35.50 16.74 -0.87
CA GLU A 338 -36.69 16.96 -1.71
C GLU A 338 -37.42 15.64 -1.99
N ALA A 339 -38.06 15.08 -0.95
CA ALA A 339 -39.12 14.10 -1.19
C ALA A 339 -40.28 14.84 -1.89
N PRO A 340 -40.86 14.30 -2.99
CA PRO A 340 -42.01 14.94 -3.62
C PRO A 340 -43.15 15.06 -2.58
N ILE A 341 -43.62 16.28 -2.38
CA ILE A 341 -44.85 16.53 -1.60
C ILE A 341 -45.93 15.73 -2.34
N PRO A 342 -46.64 14.80 -1.68
CA PRO A 342 -47.70 14.06 -2.32
C PRO A 342 -48.76 15.09 -2.76
N LYS A 343 -48.96 15.24 -4.08
CA LYS A 343 -50.04 16.04 -4.63
C LYS A 343 -51.33 15.58 -3.94
N SER A 344 -51.96 16.46 -3.22
CA SER A 344 -53.20 16.26 -2.47
C SER A 344 -54.19 15.39 -3.22
N VAL A 345 -54.62 14.31 -2.61
CA VAL A 345 -55.70 13.46 -3.09
C VAL A 345 -56.93 14.37 -3.25
N PRO A 346 -57.63 14.37 -4.42
CA PRO A 346 -58.85 15.15 -4.57
C PRO A 346 -59.86 14.72 -3.50
N GLN A 347 -60.34 15.65 -2.73
CA GLN A 347 -61.48 15.42 -1.81
C GLN A 347 -62.65 14.94 -2.65
N LEU A 348 -63.01 13.68 -2.47
CA LEU A 348 -64.34 13.19 -2.89
C LEU A 348 -65.39 13.99 -2.20
N MET A 349 -66.08 14.84 -2.98
CA MET A 349 -67.35 15.47 -2.52
C MET A 349 -68.32 14.40 -2.08
N ARG A 350 -68.64 14.42 -0.77
CA ARG A 350 -69.81 13.72 -0.25
C ARG A 350 -71.01 14.47 -0.76
N CYS A 351 -71.75 13.88 -1.71
CA CYS A 351 -73.15 14.23 -1.94
C CYS A 351 -73.98 13.70 -0.77
N GLY A 352 -74.77 14.61 -0.18
CA GLY A 352 -75.75 14.34 0.82
C GLY A 352 -76.98 13.61 0.30
#